data_28e7caaf7fdf347008b99d41a8c12f74
#
_entry.id   28e7caaf7fdf347008b99d41a8c12f74
#
_cell.length_a   1.000
_cell.length_b   1.000
_cell.length_c   1.000
_cell.angle_alpha   90.00
_cell.angle_beta   90.00
_cell.angle_gamma   90.00
#
_symmetry.space_group_name_H-M   'P 1'
#
loop_
_entity.id
_entity.type
_entity.pdbx_description
1 polymer ?
#
loop_
_entity_poly.entity_id
_entity_poly.type
_entity_poly.pdbx_seq_one_letter_code
_entity_poly.pdbx_strand_id
1 'polypeptide(L)'
;MKLKQVLFLFFLIMSCNYNPTNSTYKAPEVKWTNNDEHPSIENCDEYEIEIDRINCFNSKLINLIYSNINLGDILVSKKLNDTVFLSLLVDEQGKLSLLNIENKKSITNEIPNIDLIIKNSLNNIPSLYPATKTNFGIPVSAKFQLPLILKSN
;
A
#
# COMPACT_ATOMS: atom_id res chain seq x y z
N MET A 1 -25.31 9.80 66.42
CA MET A 1 -24.67 10.47 65.29
C MET A 1 -23.75 9.58 64.46
N LYS A 2 -23.29 8.43 64.93
CA LYS A 2 -22.35 7.53 64.20
C LYS A 2 -22.99 6.61 63.16
N LEU A 3 -24.24 6.24 63.35
CA LEU A 3 -24.94 5.27 62.44
C LEU A 3 -25.34 5.89 61.09
N LYS A 4 -25.68 7.19 61.07
CA LYS A 4 -26.01 7.90 59.81
C LYS A 4 -24.81 8.15 58.90
N GLN A 5 -23.62 8.29 59.48
CA GLN A 5 -22.37 8.45 58.71
C GLN A 5 -21.91 7.15 58.04
N VAL A 6 -22.14 6.00 58.71
CA VAL A 6 -21.81 4.69 58.14
C VAL A 6 -22.73 4.33 57.00
N LEU A 7 -24.04 4.70 57.08
CA LEU A 7 -25.01 4.44 56.01
C LEU A 7 -24.71 5.30 54.78
N PHE A 8 -24.19 6.53 54.93
CA PHE A 8 -23.82 7.38 53.79
C PHE A 8 -22.56 6.89 53.09
N LEU A 9 -21.63 6.26 53.82
CA LEU A 9 -20.39 5.70 53.22
C LEU A 9 -20.72 4.42 52.41
N PHE A 10 -21.75 3.68 52.79
CA PHE A 10 -22.14 2.45 52.09
C PHE A 10 -22.81 2.71 50.74
N PHE A 11 -23.41 3.90 50.57
CA PHE A 11 -24.07 4.30 49.30
C PHE A 11 -23.07 4.74 48.22
N LEU A 12 -21.85 5.12 48.62
CA LEU A 12 -20.84 5.59 47.68
C LEU A 12 -20.07 4.47 46.95
N ILE A 13 -20.16 3.23 47.43
CA ILE A 13 -19.46 2.08 46.81
C ILE A 13 -20.34 1.28 45.84
N MET A 14 -21.63 1.61 45.69
CA MET A 14 -22.56 0.91 44.80
C MET A 14 -22.65 1.53 43.38
N SER A 15 -21.89 2.58 43.07
CA SER A 15 -22.04 3.30 41.79
C SER A 15 -20.85 3.15 40.86
N CYS A 16 -20.41 1.92 40.59
CA CYS A 16 -19.57 1.66 39.40
C CYS A 16 -19.63 0.20 38.97
N ASN A 17 -20.82 -0.27 38.58
CA ASN A 17 -20.91 -1.35 37.59
C ASN A 17 -21.07 -0.72 36.20
N TYR A 18 -20.03 -0.02 35.75
CA TYR A 18 -19.87 0.30 34.33
C TYR A 18 -19.45 -1.00 33.64
N ASN A 19 -20.42 -1.72 33.11
CA ASN A 19 -20.13 -2.74 32.10
C ASN A 19 -19.80 -1.97 30.80
N PRO A 20 -18.53 -1.89 30.37
CA PRO A 20 -18.25 -1.49 29.01
C PRO A 20 -18.81 -2.60 28.11
N THR A 21 -20.00 -2.36 27.55
CA THR A 21 -20.39 -3.12 26.37
C THR A 21 -19.28 -2.88 25.37
N ASN A 22 -18.47 -3.90 25.09
CA ASN A 22 -17.54 -3.94 24.00
C ASN A 22 -18.32 -3.88 22.68
N SER A 23 -18.97 -2.74 22.42
CA SER A 23 -19.32 -2.39 21.05
C SER A 23 -17.99 -2.10 20.39
N THR A 24 -17.43 -3.10 19.74
CA THR A 24 -16.35 -2.92 18.76
C THR A 24 -16.93 -2.02 17.68
N TYR A 25 -16.83 -0.71 17.89
CA TYR A 25 -17.10 0.26 16.84
C TYR A 25 -16.05 0.00 15.75
N LYS A 26 -16.48 -0.74 14.73
CA LYS A 26 -15.69 -0.91 13.54
C LYS A 26 -15.87 0.38 12.76
N ALA A 27 -14.86 1.25 12.81
CA ALA A 27 -14.85 2.44 11.99
C ALA A 27 -15.15 2.05 10.53
N PRO A 28 -15.96 2.83 9.81
CA PRO A 28 -16.24 2.54 8.41
C PRO A 28 -14.92 2.47 7.64
N GLU A 29 -14.76 1.42 6.84
CA GLU A 29 -13.58 1.24 6.00
C GLU A 29 -13.55 2.36 4.95
N VAL A 30 -12.63 3.29 5.12
CA VAL A 30 -12.43 4.39 4.17
C VAL A 30 -11.60 3.87 3.00
N LYS A 31 -12.23 3.75 1.82
CA LYS A 31 -11.58 3.24 0.61
C LYS A 31 -11.07 4.40 -0.25
N TRP A 32 -9.89 4.20 -0.81
CA TRP A 32 -9.34 5.07 -1.83
C TRP A 32 -10.17 5.00 -3.13
N THR A 33 -10.30 6.12 -3.80
CA THR A 33 -10.95 6.29 -5.12
C THR A 33 -10.07 7.15 -6.01
N ASN A 34 -10.31 7.14 -7.31
CA ASN A 34 -9.55 7.96 -8.28
C ASN A 34 -9.70 9.48 -8.09
N ASN A 35 -10.60 9.92 -7.19
CA ASN A 35 -10.76 11.34 -6.84
C ASN A 35 -9.94 11.73 -5.59
N ASP A 36 -9.22 10.80 -5.01
CA ASP A 36 -8.36 11.01 -3.85
C ASP A 36 -6.91 11.17 -4.31
N GLU A 37 -6.06 11.75 -3.46
CA GLU A 37 -4.65 11.91 -3.78
C GLU A 37 -4.00 10.55 -4.02
N HIS A 38 -3.21 10.46 -5.07
CA HIS A 38 -2.47 9.26 -5.46
C HIS A 38 -1.27 9.04 -4.52
N PRO A 39 -0.80 7.80 -4.34
CA PRO A 39 0.49 7.56 -3.68
C PRO A 39 1.61 8.34 -4.38
N SER A 40 2.62 8.77 -3.63
CA SER A 40 3.73 9.53 -4.17
C SER A 40 5.10 8.98 -3.75
N ILE A 41 6.14 9.48 -4.40
CA ILE A 41 7.55 9.27 -4.09
C ILE A 41 8.18 10.66 -3.92
N GLU A 42 9.21 10.76 -3.10
CA GLU A 42 9.99 11.97 -2.87
C GLU A 42 10.23 12.78 -4.16
N ASN A 43 9.99 14.08 -4.11
CA ASN A 43 10.06 15.05 -5.20
C ASN A 43 9.02 14.88 -6.34
N CYS A 44 8.07 13.93 -6.24
CA CYS A 44 6.97 13.85 -7.20
C CYS A 44 5.74 14.64 -6.75
N ASP A 45 5.59 14.86 -5.47
CA ASP A 45 4.55 15.69 -4.84
C ASP A 45 4.73 17.19 -5.08
N GLU A 46 5.92 17.64 -5.53
CA GLU A 46 6.23 19.03 -5.85
C GLU A 46 5.55 19.53 -7.17
N TYR A 47 5.09 18.63 -8.03
CA TYR A 47 4.39 19.03 -9.25
C TYR A 47 2.99 19.56 -8.94
N GLU A 48 2.64 20.71 -9.49
CA GLU A 48 1.31 21.32 -9.30
C GLU A 48 0.19 20.50 -9.97
N ILE A 49 0.49 19.95 -11.16
CA ILE A 49 -0.48 19.22 -11.97
C ILE A 49 -0.51 17.73 -11.55
N GLU A 50 -1.69 17.22 -11.25
CA GLU A 50 -1.88 15.84 -10.78
C GLU A 50 -1.31 14.78 -11.74
N ILE A 51 -1.57 14.94 -13.05
CA ILE A 51 -1.07 13.98 -14.05
C ILE A 51 0.46 13.93 -14.08
N ASP A 52 1.14 15.05 -13.81
CA ASP A 52 2.60 15.11 -13.77
C ASP A 52 3.13 14.42 -12.51
N ARG A 53 2.43 14.55 -11.35
CA ARG A 53 2.72 13.77 -10.13
C ARG A 53 2.63 12.28 -10.39
N ILE A 54 1.54 11.83 -11.02
CA ILE A 54 1.31 10.41 -11.35
C ILE A 54 2.38 9.90 -12.33
N ASN A 55 2.70 10.66 -13.36
CA ASN A 55 3.73 10.29 -14.34
C ASN A 55 5.13 10.21 -13.69
N CYS A 56 5.47 11.16 -12.83
CA CYS A 56 6.69 11.14 -12.04
C CYS A 56 6.77 9.90 -11.15
N PHE A 57 5.70 9.64 -10.38
CA PHE A 57 5.57 8.48 -9.51
C PHE A 57 5.79 7.17 -10.29
N ASN A 58 5.03 6.96 -11.38
CA ASN A 58 5.13 5.76 -12.19
C ASN A 58 6.55 5.57 -12.76
N SER A 59 7.16 6.63 -13.28
CA SER A 59 8.50 6.58 -13.86
C SER A 59 9.56 6.25 -12.81
N LYS A 60 9.52 6.88 -11.64
CA LYS A 60 10.45 6.59 -10.53
C LYS A 60 10.25 5.18 -9.98
N LEU A 61 9.00 4.74 -9.82
CA LEU A 61 8.69 3.40 -9.32
C LEU A 61 9.19 2.32 -10.29
N ILE A 62 8.97 2.49 -11.60
CA ILE A 62 9.50 1.59 -12.62
C ILE A 62 11.03 1.50 -12.53
N ASN A 63 11.72 2.63 -12.42
CA ASN A 63 13.18 2.68 -12.30
C ASN A 63 13.68 1.98 -11.02
N LEU A 64 12.98 2.16 -9.89
CA LEU A 64 13.28 1.46 -8.63
C LEU A 64 13.09 -0.05 -8.77
N ILE A 65 12.03 -0.49 -9.44
CA ILE A 65 11.80 -1.91 -9.71
C ILE A 65 12.96 -2.47 -10.54
N TYR A 66 13.32 -1.83 -11.65
CA TYR A 66 14.42 -2.29 -12.50
C TYR A 66 15.77 -2.32 -11.78
N SER A 67 16.08 -1.32 -10.98
CA SER A 67 17.33 -1.27 -10.23
C SER A 67 17.46 -2.36 -9.17
N ASN A 68 16.30 -2.85 -8.67
CA ASN A 68 16.26 -3.92 -7.68
C ASN A 68 16.08 -5.32 -8.28
N ILE A 69 15.83 -5.43 -9.60
CA ILE A 69 15.83 -6.72 -10.29
C ILE A 69 17.27 -7.07 -10.64
N ASN A 70 17.76 -8.19 -10.11
CA ASN A 70 19.05 -8.73 -10.54
C ASN A 70 18.90 -9.45 -11.90
N LEU A 71 19.04 -8.69 -12.99
CA LEU A 71 18.90 -9.21 -14.35
C LEU A 71 20.08 -10.12 -14.76
N GLY A 72 21.22 -10.06 -14.06
CA GLY A 72 22.42 -10.84 -14.39
C GLY A 72 22.25 -12.35 -14.27
N ASP A 73 21.29 -12.78 -13.45
CA ASP A 73 21.00 -14.19 -13.21
C ASP A 73 19.85 -14.73 -14.09
N ILE A 74 19.28 -13.88 -14.95
CA ILE A 74 18.13 -14.25 -15.79
C ILE A 74 18.63 -14.56 -17.19
N LEU A 75 18.73 -15.86 -17.50
CA LEU A 75 19.01 -16.34 -18.85
C LEU A 75 17.67 -16.62 -19.56
N VAL A 76 17.46 -15.96 -20.68
CA VAL A 76 16.29 -16.17 -21.54
C VAL A 76 16.72 -16.84 -22.84
N SER A 77 15.94 -17.82 -23.31
CA SER A 77 16.25 -18.56 -24.55
C SER A 77 15.77 -17.81 -25.80
N LYS A 78 14.83 -16.88 -25.64
CA LYS A 78 14.26 -16.08 -26.73
C LYS A 78 14.31 -14.61 -26.39
N LYS A 79 14.36 -13.78 -27.44
CA LYS A 79 14.28 -12.33 -27.28
C LYS A 79 12.94 -11.95 -26.65
N LEU A 80 13.01 -11.34 -25.48
CA LEU A 80 11.85 -10.78 -24.79
C LEU A 80 11.65 -9.32 -25.23
N ASN A 81 10.40 -8.94 -25.42
CA ASN A 81 9.94 -7.57 -25.56
C ASN A 81 8.44 -7.52 -25.24
N ASP A 82 8.10 -7.81 -24.01
CA ASP A 82 6.73 -7.94 -23.55
C ASP A 82 6.42 -6.99 -22.40
N THR A 83 5.16 -6.58 -22.30
CA THR A 83 4.68 -5.74 -21.19
C THR A 83 3.79 -6.59 -20.27
N VAL A 84 4.14 -6.61 -18.99
CA VAL A 84 3.28 -7.12 -17.93
C VAL A 84 2.64 -5.96 -17.18
N PHE A 85 1.48 -6.19 -16.60
CA PHE A 85 0.81 -5.22 -15.73
C PHE A 85 0.88 -5.71 -14.28
N LEU A 86 1.55 -4.92 -13.45
CA LEU A 86 1.66 -5.19 -12.03
C LEU A 86 0.46 -4.56 -11.32
N SER A 87 -0.39 -5.38 -10.70
CA SER A 87 -1.40 -4.90 -9.76
C SER A 87 -0.73 -4.72 -8.40
N LEU A 88 -0.59 -3.49 -7.96
CA LEU A 88 0.15 -3.08 -6.77
C LEU A 88 -0.78 -2.51 -5.71
N LEU A 89 -0.37 -2.64 -4.45
CA LEU A 89 -0.99 -2.01 -3.28
C LEU A 89 0.09 -1.20 -2.55
N VAL A 90 -0.20 0.07 -2.30
CA VAL A 90 0.49 0.87 -1.27
C VAL A 90 -0.43 0.94 -0.07
N ASP A 91 0.02 0.47 1.09
CA ASP A 91 -0.78 0.54 2.32
C ASP A 91 -0.68 1.92 2.99
N GLU A 92 -1.41 2.11 4.09
CA GLU A 92 -1.48 3.36 4.85
C GLU A 92 -0.14 3.76 5.48
N GLN A 93 0.82 2.86 5.57
CA GLN A 93 2.18 3.08 6.04
C GLN A 93 3.16 3.32 4.88
N GLY A 94 2.67 3.35 3.64
CA GLY A 94 3.49 3.52 2.43
C GLY A 94 4.20 2.25 1.98
N LYS A 95 3.91 1.08 2.56
CA LYS A 95 4.52 -0.18 2.15
C LYS A 95 3.93 -0.68 0.84
N LEU A 96 4.82 -0.91 -0.13
CA LEU A 96 4.46 -1.45 -1.44
C LEU A 96 4.35 -2.97 -1.43
N SER A 97 3.33 -3.53 -2.07
CA SER A 97 3.16 -4.97 -2.22
C SER A 97 2.55 -5.34 -3.58
N LEU A 98 2.94 -6.52 -4.07
CA LEU A 98 2.41 -7.11 -5.30
C LEU A 98 1.13 -7.88 -4.99
N LEU A 99 0.05 -7.56 -5.70
CA LEU A 99 -1.21 -8.30 -5.64
C LEU A 99 -1.30 -9.36 -6.75
N ASN A 100 -0.94 -8.97 -7.99
CA ASN A 100 -1.04 -9.84 -9.17
C ASN A 100 -0.13 -9.34 -10.29
N ILE A 101 0.20 -10.24 -11.23
CA ILE A 101 0.86 -9.92 -12.50
C ILE A 101 -0.02 -10.42 -13.63
N GLU A 102 -0.47 -9.52 -14.48
CA GLU A 102 -1.26 -9.83 -15.67
C GLU A 102 -0.36 -9.92 -16.92
N ASN A 103 -0.84 -10.61 -17.97
CA ASN A 103 -0.13 -10.82 -19.24
C ASN A 103 1.23 -11.53 -19.15
N LYS A 104 1.42 -12.37 -18.13
CA LYS A 104 2.71 -13.02 -17.86
C LYS A 104 2.96 -14.33 -18.61
N LYS A 105 2.01 -14.84 -19.41
CA LYS A 105 2.10 -16.19 -20.02
C LYS A 105 3.35 -16.39 -20.88
N SER A 106 3.66 -15.44 -21.76
CA SER A 106 4.87 -15.48 -22.60
C SER A 106 6.15 -15.41 -21.78
N ILE A 107 6.12 -14.57 -20.74
CA ILE A 107 7.27 -14.32 -19.88
C ILE A 107 7.53 -15.48 -18.93
N THR A 108 6.49 -16.13 -18.40
CA THR A 108 6.62 -17.28 -17.49
C THR A 108 7.30 -18.47 -18.16
N ASN A 109 7.17 -18.62 -19.48
CA ASN A 109 7.88 -19.66 -20.22
C ASN A 109 9.39 -19.44 -20.25
N GLU A 110 9.84 -18.17 -20.28
CA GLU A 110 11.27 -17.80 -20.31
C GLU A 110 11.82 -17.54 -18.90
N ILE A 111 10.97 -17.04 -18.01
CA ILE A 111 11.31 -16.69 -16.61
C ILE A 111 10.26 -17.29 -15.68
N PRO A 112 10.34 -18.60 -15.34
CA PRO A 112 9.30 -19.30 -14.56
C PRO A 112 9.04 -18.69 -13.18
N ASN A 113 10.07 -18.07 -12.56
CA ASN A 113 10.02 -17.46 -11.24
C ASN A 113 9.83 -15.93 -11.25
N ILE A 114 9.27 -15.37 -12.33
CA ILE A 114 9.08 -13.92 -12.48
C ILE A 114 8.32 -13.29 -11.32
N ASP A 115 7.31 -13.97 -10.78
CA ASP A 115 6.52 -13.49 -9.63
C ASP A 115 7.41 -13.27 -8.39
N LEU A 116 8.33 -14.20 -8.14
CA LEU A 116 9.25 -14.11 -7.01
C LEU A 116 10.30 -12.99 -7.22
N ILE A 117 10.82 -12.87 -8.43
CA ILE A 117 11.80 -11.84 -8.78
C ILE A 117 11.18 -10.44 -8.56
N ILE A 118 9.98 -10.21 -9.11
CA ILE A 118 9.29 -8.93 -8.94
C ILE A 118 8.96 -8.69 -7.47
N LYS A 119 8.42 -9.68 -6.76
CA LYS A 119 8.11 -9.54 -5.33
C LYS A 119 9.35 -9.17 -4.51
N ASN A 120 10.49 -9.79 -4.78
CA ASN A 120 11.74 -9.49 -4.09
C ASN A 120 12.24 -8.07 -4.42
N SER A 121 12.13 -7.63 -5.69
CA SER A 121 12.50 -6.27 -6.06
C SER A 121 11.66 -5.21 -5.32
N LEU A 122 10.36 -5.46 -5.16
CA LEU A 122 9.46 -4.56 -4.44
C LEU A 122 9.78 -4.48 -2.94
N ASN A 123 10.22 -5.57 -2.32
CA ASN A 123 10.59 -5.60 -0.91
C ASN A 123 11.82 -4.72 -0.59
N ASN A 124 12.64 -4.40 -1.58
CA ASN A 124 13.82 -3.54 -1.43
C ASN A 124 13.52 -2.06 -1.71
N ILE A 125 12.28 -1.72 -2.10
CA ILE A 125 11.86 -0.35 -2.31
C ILE A 125 11.53 0.27 -0.94
N PRO A 126 12.06 1.47 -0.63
CA PRO A 126 11.74 2.16 0.62
C PRO A 126 10.25 2.49 0.68
N SER A 127 9.75 2.77 1.89
CA SER A 127 8.36 3.20 2.05
C SER A 127 8.05 4.43 1.22
N LEU A 128 6.91 4.39 0.55
CA LEU A 128 6.38 5.45 -0.29
C LEU A 128 5.52 6.40 0.56
N TYR A 129 5.14 7.54 0.02
CA TYR A 129 4.07 8.34 0.60
C TYR A 129 2.73 7.68 0.26
N PRO A 130 1.90 7.32 1.26
CA PRO A 130 0.62 6.68 1.02
C PRO A 130 -0.35 7.61 0.32
N ALA A 131 -1.35 7.05 -0.34
CA ALA A 131 -2.49 7.81 -0.83
C ALA A 131 -3.20 8.52 0.32
N THR A 132 -3.78 9.69 0.04
CA THR A 132 -4.47 10.49 1.06
C THR A 132 -5.91 10.73 0.65
N LYS A 133 -6.84 10.51 1.57
CA LYS A 133 -8.25 10.85 1.37
C LYS A 133 -8.43 12.35 1.32
N THR A 134 -8.74 12.89 0.14
CA THR A 134 -8.76 14.34 -0.14
C THR A 134 -9.60 15.14 0.87
N ASN A 135 -10.77 14.62 1.25
CA ASN A 135 -11.67 15.34 2.17
C ASN A 135 -11.28 15.26 3.64
N PHE A 136 -10.41 14.32 4.02
CA PHE A 136 -10.09 14.03 5.43
C PHE A 136 -8.61 14.18 5.75
N GLY A 137 -7.74 14.24 4.75
CA GLY A 137 -6.29 14.30 4.94
C GLY A 137 -5.70 13.06 5.63
N ILE A 138 -6.41 11.91 5.60
CA ILE A 138 -5.96 10.67 6.24
C ILE A 138 -5.30 9.73 5.23
N PRO A 139 -4.22 9.04 5.61
CA PRO A 139 -3.63 8.00 4.76
C PRO A 139 -4.62 6.85 4.52
N VAL A 140 -4.67 6.36 3.29
CA VAL A 140 -5.50 5.23 2.90
C VAL A 140 -4.73 4.29 1.99
N SER A 141 -5.08 3.01 2.01
CA SER A 141 -4.50 2.03 1.10
C SER A 141 -5.00 2.26 -0.33
N ALA A 142 -4.09 2.31 -1.30
CA ALA A 142 -4.40 2.50 -2.72
C ALA A 142 -3.96 1.31 -3.56
N LYS A 143 -4.83 0.90 -4.49
CA LYS A 143 -4.54 -0.12 -5.50
C LYS A 143 -4.45 0.53 -6.86
N PHE A 144 -3.40 0.21 -7.60
CA PHE A 144 -3.20 0.72 -8.96
C PHE A 144 -2.48 -0.31 -9.83
N GLN A 145 -2.50 -0.08 -11.15
CA GLN A 145 -1.75 -0.90 -12.10
C GLN A 145 -0.55 -0.13 -12.63
N LEU A 146 0.58 -0.83 -12.78
CA LEU A 146 1.81 -0.30 -13.33
C LEU A 146 2.27 -1.18 -14.50
N PRO A 147 2.40 -0.64 -15.73
CA PRO A 147 2.97 -1.39 -16.84
C PRO A 147 4.49 -1.52 -16.67
N LEU A 148 5.00 -2.74 -16.78
CA LEU A 148 6.43 -3.03 -16.72
C LEU A 148 6.86 -3.72 -18.03
N ILE A 149 7.78 -3.11 -18.78
CA ILE A 149 8.29 -3.64 -20.04
C ILE A 149 9.49 -4.54 -19.73
N LEU A 150 9.39 -5.83 -20.04
CA LEU A 150 10.48 -6.78 -19.90
C LEU A 150 11.14 -7.00 -21.26
N LYS A 151 12.38 -6.53 -21.38
CA LYS A 151 13.14 -6.58 -22.64
C LYS A 151 14.49 -7.23 -22.38
N SER A 152 14.82 -8.27 -23.18
CA SER A 152 16.18 -8.82 -23.25
C SER A 152 16.98 -8.11 -24.35
N ASN A 153 18.24 -7.95 -24.10
CA ASN A 153 19.22 -7.45 -25.12
C ASN A 153 19.52 -8.50 -26.18
#